data_1666637c96c6f3b3ce7a7bd9e27ecdd4
#
_entry.id   1666637c96c6f3b3ce7a7bd9e27ecdd4
#
_cell.length_a   1.000
_cell.length_b   1.000
_cell.length_c   1.000
_cell.angle_alpha   90.00
_cell.angle_beta   90.00
_cell.angle_gamma   90.00
#
_symmetry.space_group_name_H-M   'P 1'
#
loop_
_entity.id
_entity.type
_entity.pdbx_description
1 polymer ?
#
loop_
_entity_poly.entity_id
_entity_poly.type
_entity_poly.pdbx_seq_one_letter_code
_entity_poly.pdbx_strand_id
1 'polypeptide(L)'
;MSSAAPALYLLDANVLIDAHNKYYAVDMVPEFWDWLLFQPESGVVAMPLEIYEEVRGGPDAKVDLLHTWISHDAVANALIQNEDVDISLLAAVVDAYAPDLNDNEIEQLGRDPFLIAYGLVDNAVRRVVSNEVSKPGRQRANRKVPDVCRSVSVPCCDTFTMLRQLGFRTGWAR
;
A
#
# COMPACT_ATOMS: atom_id res chain seq x y z
N MET A 1 -31.42 -5.22 -3.34
CA MET A 1 -30.24 -5.35 -2.45
C MET A 1 -29.12 -4.55 -3.08
N SER A 2 -28.73 -3.45 -2.47
CA SER A 2 -27.59 -2.66 -2.96
C SER A 2 -26.33 -3.48 -2.69
N SER A 3 -25.69 -4.00 -3.73
CA SER A 3 -24.34 -4.57 -3.62
C SER A 3 -23.43 -3.39 -3.24
N ALA A 4 -22.85 -3.44 -2.04
CA ALA A 4 -21.81 -2.48 -1.68
C ALA A 4 -20.71 -2.53 -2.76
N ALA A 5 -20.20 -1.36 -3.16
CA ALA A 5 -19.07 -1.31 -4.08
C ALA A 5 -17.91 -2.15 -3.53
N PRO A 6 -17.21 -2.90 -4.39
CA PRO A 6 -16.05 -3.68 -3.94
C PRO A 6 -15.02 -2.76 -3.29
N ALA A 7 -14.41 -3.21 -2.20
CA ALA A 7 -13.37 -2.43 -1.54
C ALA A 7 -12.14 -2.29 -2.44
N LEU A 8 -11.56 -1.09 -2.49
CA LEU A 8 -10.27 -0.82 -3.13
C LEU A 8 -9.16 -0.93 -2.08
N TYR A 9 -8.22 -1.84 -2.28
CA TYR A 9 -7.06 -2.05 -1.43
C TYR A 9 -5.86 -1.26 -1.97
N LEU A 10 -5.36 -0.32 -1.16
CA LEU A 10 -4.20 0.52 -1.47
C LEU A 10 -2.96 -0.08 -0.82
N LEU A 11 -2.00 -0.51 -1.64
CA LEU A 11 -0.83 -1.25 -1.18
C LEU A 11 0.27 -0.33 -0.68
N ASP A 12 0.79 -0.63 0.51
CA ASP A 12 2.05 -0.12 1.03
C ASP A 12 3.25 -0.83 0.35
N ALA A 13 4.41 -0.19 0.33
CA ALA A 13 5.65 -0.75 -0.20
C ALA A 13 6.01 -2.09 0.45
N ASN A 14 5.82 -2.20 1.78
CA ASN A 14 6.13 -3.42 2.53
C ASN A 14 5.30 -4.63 2.11
N VAL A 15 4.15 -4.46 1.47
CA VAL A 15 3.33 -5.56 0.92
C VAL A 15 4.11 -6.32 -0.14
N LEU A 16 4.73 -5.62 -1.10
CA LEU A 16 5.53 -6.23 -2.16
C LEU A 16 6.90 -6.70 -1.67
N ILE A 17 7.56 -5.87 -0.87
CA ILE A 17 8.89 -6.16 -0.31
C ILE A 17 8.85 -7.43 0.56
N ASP A 18 7.88 -7.51 1.47
CA ASP A 18 7.72 -8.69 2.33
C ASP A 18 7.27 -9.93 1.54
N ALA A 19 6.38 -9.76 0.55
CA ALA A 19 5.99 -10.86 -0.31
C ALA A 19 7.22 -11.48 -0.97
N HIS A 20 8.05 -10.67 -1.63
CA HIS A 20 9.25 -11.16 -2.30
C HIS A 20 10.26 -11.79 -1.32
N ASN A 21 10.54 -11.10 -0.21
CA ASN A 21 11.65 -11.48 0.68
C ASN A 21 11.30 -12.60 1.67
N LYS A 22 10.01 -12.85 1.96
CA LYS A 22 9.62 -13.70 3.08
C LYS A 22 8.78 -14.92 2.71
N TYR A 23 7.85 -14.80 1.75
CA TYR A 23 6.87 -15.88 1.53
C TYR A 23 6.44 -16.13 0.08
N TYR A 24 6.55 -15.18 -0.82
CA TYR A 24 6.15 -15.31 -2.24
C TYR A 24 7.22 -14.72 -3.17
N ALA A 25 8.46 -15.22 -3.09
CA ALA A 25 9.53 -14.75 -3.98
C ALA A 25 9.08 -14.79 -5.45
N VAL A 26 9.44 -13.78 -6.23
CA VAL A 26 8.98 -13.59 -7.63
C VAL A 26 9.27 -14.82 -8.50
N ASP A 27 10.42 -15.44 -8.31
CA ASP A 27 10.85 -16.63 -9.06
C ASP A 27 10.28 -17.94 -8.51
N MET A 28 9.86 -17.97 -7.24
CA MET A 28 9.41 -19.20 -6.59
C MET A 28 7.90 -19.38 -6.62
N VAL A 29 7.14 -18.28 -6.55
CA VAL A 29 5.68 -18.29 -6.51
C VAL A 29 5.12 -17.26 -7.50
N PRO A 30 5.37 -17.42 -8.82
CA PRO A 30 4.92 -16.48 -9.83
C PRO A 30 3.40 -16.28 -9.83
N GLU A 31 2.62 -17.29 -9.41
CA GLU A 31 1.16 -17.21 -9.37
C GLU A 31 0.63 -16.11 -8.45
N PHE A 32 1.38 -15.73 -7.39
CA PHE A 32 1.01 -14.59 -6.55
C PHE A 32 1.12 -13.27 -7.33
N TRP A 33 2.20 -13.09 -8.08
CA TRP A 33 2.48 -11.87 -8.84
C TRP A 33 1.55 -11.71 -10.03
N ASP A 34 1.24 -12.80 -10.73
CA ASP A 34 0.23 -12.83 -11.79
C ASP A 34 -1.16 -12.52 -11.23
N TRP A 35 -1.53 -13.11 -10.09
CA TRP A 35 -2.79 -12.83 -9.41
C TRP A 35 -2.86 -11.36 -8.98
N LEU A 36 -1.77 -10.81 -8.45
CA LEU A 36 -1.73 -9.42 -8.01
C LEU A 36 -1.97 -8.45 -9.17
N LEU A 37 -1.43 -8.73 -10.36
CA LEU A 37 -1.67 -7.93 -11.57
C LEU A 37 -3.09 -8.07 -12.13
N PHE A 38 -3.74 -9.19 -11.87
CA PHE A 38 -5.13 -9.39 -12.28
C PHE A 38 -6.13 -8.55 -11.46
N GLN A 39 -5.83 -8.27 -10.19
CA GLN A 39 -6.75 -7.54 -9.30
C GLN A 39 -7.05 -6.10 -9.75
N PRO A 40 -6.08 -5.29 -10.25
CA PRO A 40 -6.34 -3.94 -10.75
C PRO A 40 -7.33 -3.88 -11.91
N GLU A 41 -7.36 -4.88 -12.79
CA GLU A 41 -8.35 -4.99 -13.87
C GLU A 41 -9.78 -5.00 -13.33
N SER A 42 -9.97 -5.55 -12.13
CA SER A 42 -11.25 -5.57 -11.42
C SER A 42 -11.47 -4.32 -10.53
N GLY A 43 -10.51 -3.39 -10.48
CA GLY A 43 -10.59 -2.17 -9.67
C GLY A 43 -10.53 -2.40 -8.17
N VAL A 44 -10.00 -3.54 -7.71
CA VAL A 44 -9.98 -3.89 -6.27
C VAL A 44 -8.63 -3.74 -5.60
N VAL A 45 -7.54 -3.55 -6.36
CA VAL A 45 -6.19 -3.30 -5.85
C VAL A 45 -5.54 -2.17 -6.64
N ALA A 46 -4.84 -1.28 -5.95
CA ALA A 46 -4.01 -0.25 -6.57
C ALA A 46 -2.84 0.13 -5.66
N MET A 47 -1.86 0.83 -6.21
CA MET A 47 -0.74 1.38 -5.47
C MET A 47 -0.59 2.86 -5.81
N PRO A 48 -0.56 3.78 -4.83
CA PRO A 48 -0.24 5.18 -5.08
C PRO A 48 1.12 5.32 -5.78
N LEU A 49 1.24 6.30 -6.66
CA LEU A 49 2.47 6.54 -7.43
C LEU A 49 3.69 6.69 -6.52
N GLU A 50 3.55 7.43 -5.42
CA GLU A 50 4.62 7.70 -4.47
C GLU A 50 5.15 6.41 -3.83
N ILE A 51 4.24 5.48 -3.51
CA ILE A 51 4.59 4.17 -2.94
C ILE A 51 5.22 3.26 -4.01
N TYR A 52 4.69 3.29 -5.23
CA TYR A 52 5.28 2.56 -6.36
C TYR A 52 6.73 2.98 -6.62
N GLU A 53 7.00 4.28 -6.62
CA GLU A 53 8.33 4.84 -6.80
C GLU A 53 9.28 4.48 -5.65
N GLU A 54 8.78 4.35 -4.42
CA GLU A 54 9.57 3.89 -3.28
C GLU A 54 10.07 2.46 -3.49
N VAL A 55 9.19 1.54 -3.92
CA VAL A 55 9.59 0.15 -4.22
C VAL A 55 10.58 0.11 -5.38
N ARG A 56 10.33 0.89 -6.44
CA ARG A 56 11.18 0.97 -7.62
C ARG A 56 12.55 1.58 -7.33
N GLY A 57 12.64 2.53 -6.40
CA GLY A 57 13.85 3.28 -6.05
C GLY A 57 14.70 2.67 -4.93
N GLY A 58 14.37 1.47 -4.46
CA GLY A 58 15.06 0.80 -3.36
C GLY A 58 16.58 0.63 -3.59
N PRO A 59 17.37 0.56 -2.50
CA PRO A 59 18.85 0.61 -2.59
C PRO A 59 19.48 -0.57 -3.35
N ASP A 60 18.83 -1.70 -3.46
CA ASP A 60 19.31 -2.91 -4.17
C ASP A 60 18.72 -3.04 -5.58
N ALA A 61 18.21 -1.96 -6.11
CA ALA A 61 17.44 -1.88 -7.35
C ALA A 61 18.08 -2.53 -8.61
N LYS A 62 19.39 -2.76 -8.63
CA LYS A 62 20.07 -3.24 -9.84
C LYS A 62 20.19 -4.78 -9.95
N VAL A 63 19.90 -5.54 -8.90
CA VAL A 63 20.10 -7.00 -8.84
C VAL A 63 18.85 -7.74 -8.33
N ASP A 64 17.83 -7.02 -7.87
CA ASP A 64 16.66 -7.61 -7.24
C ASP A 64 15.59 -7.98 -8.28
N LEU A 65 15.07 -9.20 -8.18
CA LEU A 65 13.95 -9.69 -9.02
C LEU A 65 12.66 -8.86 -8.81
N LEU A 66 12.43 -8.36 -7.62
CA LEU A 66 11.31 -7.46 -7.35
C LEU A 66 11.47 -6.16 -8.13
N HIS A 67 12.68 -5.58 -8.14
CA HIS A 67 12.95 -4.38 -8.92
C HIS A 67 12.77 -4.62 -10.42
N THR A 68 13.22 -5.77 -10.92
CA THR A 68 13.01 -6.15 -12.32
C THR A 68 11.52 -6.25 -12.64
N TRP A 69 10.75 -6.92 -11.79
CA TRP A 69 9.30 -7.08 -11.97
C TRP A 69 8.56 -5.74 -11.93
N ILE A 70 8.81 -4.90 -10.91
CA ILE A 70 8.11 -3.61 -10.78
C ILE A 70 8.49 -2.60 -11.85
N SER A 71 9.65 -2.76 -12.49
CA SER A 71 10.12 -1.88 -13.56
C SER A 71 9.47 -2.15 -14.92
N HIS A 72 8.70 -3.23 -15.07
CA HIS A 72 7.96 -3.48 -16.30
C HIS A 72 6.79 -2.51 -16.48
N ASP A 73 6.67 -1.95 -17.67
CA ASP A 73 5.59 -1.01 -18.03
C ASP A 73 4.19 -1.61 -17.77
N ALA A 74 4.03 -2.92 -18.00
CA ALA A 74 2.77 -3.60 -17.73
C ALA A 74 2.39 -3.57 -16.25
N VAL A 75 3.37 -3.68 -15.35
CA VAL A 75 3.16 -3.60 -13.90
C VAL A 75 2.79 -2.16 -13.50
N ALA A 76 3.53 -1.17 -14.00
CA ALA A 76 3.23 0.23 -13.77
C ALA A 76 1.80 0.58 -14.21
N ASN A 77 1.45 0.21 -15.45
CA ASN A 77 0.13 0.49 -16.02
C ASN A 77 -1.01 -0.22 -15.26
N ALA A 78 -0.75 -1.39 -14.69
CA ALA A 78 -1.75 -2.13 -13.93
C ALA A 78 -1.91 -1.60 -12.51
N LEU A 79 -0.81 -1.39 -11.79
CA LEU A 79 -0.85 -1.13 -10.34
C LEU A 79 -1.00 0.35 -9.98
N ILE A 80 -0.38 1.27 -10.74
CA ILE A 80 -0.38 2.68 -10.34
C ILE A 80 -1.80 3.24 -10.40
N GLN A 81 -2.23 3.80 -9.26
CA GLN A 81 -3.48 4.53 -9.19
C GLN A 81 -3.37 5.83 -9.99
N ASN A 82 -4.22 5.97 -11.00
CA ASN A 82 -4.25 7.17 -11.86
C ASN A 82 -5.08 8.29 -11.22
N GLU A 83 -4.55 8.83 -10.12
CA GLU A 83 -5.19 9.88 -9.32
C GLU A 83 -4.10 10.72 -8.67
N ASP A 84 -4.28 12.05 -8.64
CA ASP A 84 -3.38 12.94 -7.91
C ASP A 84 -3.75 12.94 -6.42
N VAL A 85 -2.73 13.11 -5.55
CA VAL A 85 -2.97 13.23 -4.12
C VAL A 85 -3.74 14.51 -3.79
N ASP A 86 -4.75 14.40 -2.94
CA ASP A 86 -5.42 15.56 -2.36
C ASP A 86 -4.52 16.19 -1.27
N ILE A 87 -4.02 17.40 -1.55
CA ILE A 87 -3.08 18.10 -0.68
C ILE A 87 -3.70 18.45 0.67
N SER A 88 -5.01 18.71 0.73
CA SER A 88 -5.70 19.01 1.99
C SER A 88 -5.81 17.77 2.88
N LEU A 89 -6.08 16.61 2.27
CA LEU A 89 -6.10 15.33 3.00
C LEU A 89 -4.70 14.91 3.42
N LEU A 90 -3.69 15.13 2.57
CA LEU A 90 -2.30 14.88 2.93
C LEU A 90 -1.87 15.71 4.15
N ALA A 91 -2.20 17.01 4.17
CA ALA A 91 -1.92 17.87 5.33
C ALA A 91 -2.63 17.37 6.59
N ALA A 92 -3.89 16.96 6.49
CA ALA A 92 -4.65 16.41 7.62
C ALA A 92 -4.02 15.09 8.15
N VAL A 93 -3.48 14.25 7.28
CA VAL A 93 -2.76 13.03 7.69
C VAL A 93 -1.44 13.37 8.38
N VAL A 94 -0.66 14.33 7.86
CA VAL A 94 0.58 14.80 8.50
C VAL A 94 0.29 15.34 9.90
N ASP A 95 -0.76 16.17 10.06
CA ASP A 95 -1.21 16.68 11.35
C ASP A 95 -1.64 15.55 12.31
N ALA A 96 -2.16 14.44 11.78
CA ALA A 96 -2.52 13.28 12.59
C ALA A 96 -1.29 12.54 13.15
N TYR A 97 -0.12 12.64 12.52
CA TYR A 97 1.14 12.20 13.15
C TYR A 97 1.51 13.10 14.34
N ALA A 98 1.62 14.39 14.11
CA ALA A 98 1.67 15.45 15.11
C ALA A 98 1.50 16.82 14.40
N PRO A 99 0.84 17.80 15.05
CA PRO A 99 0.53 19.09 14.42
C PRO A 99 1.75 20.02 14.28
N ASP A 100 2.87 19.67 14.87
CA ASP A 100 4.09 20.50 14.99
C ASP A 100 5.36 19.71 14.61
N LEU A 101 5.28 18.83 13.60
CA LEU A 101 6.44 18.12 13.09
C LEU A 101 7.48 19.09 12.52
N ASN A 102 8.75 18.87 12.85
CA ASN A 102 9.86 19.56 12.22
C ASN A 102 10.29 18.90 10.90
N ASP A 103 11.16 19.55 10.15
CA ASP A 103 11.58 19.08 8.81
C ASP A 103 12.17 17.67 8.83
N ASN A 104 12.99 17.33 9.85
CA ASN A 104 13.57 15.99 9.96
C ASN A 104 12.49 14.93 10.25
N GLU A 105 11.49 15.27 11.04
CA GLU A 105 10.36 14.36 11.32
C GLU A 105 9.48 14.19 10.09
N ILE A 106 9.25 15.25 9.31
CA ILE A 106 8.52 15.17 8.04
C ILE A 106 9.27 14.27 7.06
N GLU A 107 10.59 14.44 6.93
CA GLU A 107 11.41 13.55 6.10
C GLU A 107 11.35 12.10 6.57
N GLN A 108 11.33 11.85 7.89
CA GLN A 108 11.20 10.52 8.49
C GLN A 108 9.88 9.83 8.15
N LEU A 109 8.78 10.57 7.95
CA LEU A 109 7.50 9.99 7.55
C LEU A 109 7.57 9.30 6.19
N GLY A 110 8.48 9.73 5.32
CA GLY A 110 8.63 9.17 3.99
C GLY A 110 7.36 9.29 3.16
N ARG A 111 6.89 8.18 2.63
CA ARG A 111 5.70 8.13 1.76
C ARG A 111 4.41 7.68 2.48
N ASP A 112 4.49 7.28 3.74
CA ASP A 112 3.34 6.80 4.51
C ASP A 112 2.14 7.77 4.52
N PRO A 113 2.33 9.10 4.68
CA PRO A 113 1.21 10.04 4.66
C PRO A 113 0.45 10.06 3.34
N PHE A 114 1.13 9.86 2.20
CA PHE A 114 0.48 9.78 0.88
C PHE A 114 -0.47 8.58 0.83
N LEU A 115 0.02 7.39 1.20
CA LEU A 115 -0.80 6.17 1.25
C LEU A 115 -2.08 6.36 2.04
N ILE A 116 -1.97 6.95 3.23
CA ILE A 116 -3.13 7.18 4.12
C ILE A 116 -4.06 8.25 3.54
N ALA A 117 -3.52 9.31 2.92
CA ALA A 117 -4.31 10.36 2.28
C ALA A 117 -5.17 9.81 1.13
N TYR A 118 -4.62 8.94 0.28
CA TYR A 118 -5.38 8.24 -0.75
C TYR A 118 -6.50 7.37 -0.16
N GLY A 119 -6.25 6.73 0.98
CA GLY A 119 -7.28 5.98 1.71
C GLY A 119 -8.39 6.89 2.25
N LEU A 120 -8.03 8.09 2.68
CA LEU A 120 -8.96 9.04 3.29
C LEU A 120 -9.92 9.69 2.27
N VAL A 121 -9.59 9.71 0.97
CA VAL A 121 -10.46 10.21 -0.09
C VAL A 121 -11.85 9.56 -0.06
N ASP A 122 -11.91 8.24 0.20
CA ASP A 122 -13.15 7.51 0.38
C ASP A 122 -12.95 6.33 1.36
N ASN A 123 -12.95 6.64 2.62
CA ASN A 123 -12.71 5.66 3.69
C ASN A 123 -13.85 4.63 3.86
N ALA A 124 -14.97 4.80 3.19
CA ALA A 124 -16.03 3.79 3.14
C ALA A 124 -15.68 2.63 2.19
N VAL A 125 -14.95 2.92 1.11
CA VAL A 125 -14.61 1.97 0.05
C VAL A 125 -13.13 1.61 0.07
N ARG A 126 -12.23 2.54 0.39
CA ARG A 126 -10.78 2.35 0.35
C ARG A 126 -10.23 1.76 1.64
N ARG A 127 -9.25 0.88 1.53
CA ARG A 127 -8.56 0.23 2.63
C ARG A 127 -7.05 0.29 2.41
N VAL A 128 -6.31 0.75 3.39
CA VAL A 128 -4.84 0.68 3.36
C VAL A 128 -4.40 -0.72 3.70
N VAL A 129 -3.44 -1.26 2.95
CA VAL A 129 -2.81 -2.56 3.23
C VAL A 129 -1.36 -2.31 3.61
N SER A 130 -1.01 -2.60 4.85
CA SER A 130 0.35 -2.46 5.37
C SER A 130 0.68 -3.59 6.33
N ASN A 131 1.91 -4.09 6.26
CA ASN A 131 2.42 -5.11 7.18
C ASN A 131 3.02 -4.52 8.46
N GLU A 132 2.96 -3.20 8.62
CA GLU A 132 3.37 -2.58 9.87
C GLU A 132 2.50 -3.05 11.03
N VAL A 133 3.14 -3.35 12.16
CA VAL A 133 2.45 -3.73 13.39
C VAL A 133 2.12 -2.48 14.20
N SER A 134 0.85 -2.37 14.62
CA SER A 134 0.38 -1.30 15.51
C SER A 134 1.24 -1.20 16.77
N LYS A 135 1.64 0.03 17.10
CA LYS A 135 2.40 0.38 18.31
C LYS A 135 1.83 1.66 18.91
N PRO A 136 0.67 1.60 19.61
CA PRO A 136 -0.07 2.79 20.07
C PRO A 136 0.71 3.73 20.98
N GLY A 137 1.76 3.22 21.65
CA GLY A 137 2.66 4.04 22.48
C GLY A 137 3.67 4.89 21.71
N ARG A 138 3.81 4.69 20.40
CA ARG A 138 4.67 5.52 19.56
C ARG A 138 4.00 6.86 19.28
N GLN A 139 4.81 7.90 19.18
CA GLN A 139 4.35 9.28 19.01
C GLN A 139 5.07 9.96 17.84
N ARG A 140 4.46 11.03 17.34
CA ARG A 140 5.01 11.90 16.30
C ARG A 140 5.40 11.10 15.06
N ALA A 141 6.53 11.37 14.44
CA ALA A 141 7.02 10.66 13.26
C ALA A 141 7.30 9.14 13.47
N ASN A 142 7.29 8.65 14.71
CA ASN A 142 7.46 7.22 15.00
C ASN A 142 6.14 6.42 15.00
N ARG A 143 4.99 7.08 14.86
CA ARG A 143 3.69 6.40 14.78
C ARG A 143 3.66 5.47 13.58
N LYS A 144 2.92 4.36 13.72
CA LYS A 144 2.79 3.34 12.69
C LYS A 144 1.59 3.57 11.80
N VAL A 145 1.68 3.18 10.53
CA VAL A 145 0.60 3.33 9.53
C VAL A 145 -0.76 2.89 10.08
N PRO A 146 -0.94 1.70 10.69
CA PRO A 146 -2.25 1.29 11.21
C PRO A 146 -2.75 2.18 12.37
N ASP A 147 -1.86 2.79 13.15
CA ASP A 147 -2.25 3.66 14.26
C ASP A 147 -2.70 5.04 13.75
N VAL A 148 -2.05 5.56 12.72
CA VAL A 148 -2.46 6.82 12.07
C VAL A 148 -3.75 6.62 11.28
N CYS A 149 -3.86 5.54 10.51
CA CYS A 149 -5.10 5.16 9.83
C CYS A 149 -6.30 5.16 10.79
N ARG A 150 -6.12 4.57 11.99
CA ARG A 150 -7.17 4.57 13.02
C ARG A 150 -7.53 5.99 13.47
N SER A 151 -6.55 6.88 13.62
CA SER A 151 -6.79 8.27 14.05
C SER A 151 -7.61 9.07 13.03
N VAL A 152 -7.48 8.77 11.75
CA VAL A 152 -8.19 9.45 10.65
C VAL A 152 -9.34 8.61 10.09
N SER A 153 -9.70 7.51 10.76
CA SER A 153 -10.82 6.62 10.39
C SER A 153 -10.67 5.97 9.00
N VAL A 154 -9.43 5.69 8.59
CA VAL A 154 -9.14 4.92 7.36
C VAL A 154 -9.03 3.44 7.74
N PRO A 155 -9.81 2.54 7.11
CA PRO A 155 -9.65 1.10 7.32
C PRO A 155 -8.24 0.64 6.89
N CYS A 156 -7.60 -0.16 7.75
CA CYS A 156 -6.27 -0.72 7.49
C CYS A 156 -6.25 -2.22 7.81
N CYS A 157 -5.58 -3.00 6.98
CA CYS A 157 -5.36 -4.43 7.20
C CYS A 157 -3.96 -4.85 6.75
N ASP A 158 -3.55 -6.06 7.11
CA ASP A 158 -2.33 -6.68 6.62
C ASP A 158 -2.53 -7.40 5.27
N THR A 159 -1.41 -7.79 4.65
CA THR A 159 -1.41 -8.52 3.38
C THR A 159 -2.26 -9.79 3.44
N PHE A 160 -2.12 -10.61 4.48
CA PHE A 160 -2.85 -11.88 4.55
C PHE A 160 -4.35 -11.69 4.75
N THR A 161 -4.77 -10.64 5.43
CA THR A 161 -6.18 -10.27 5.54
C THR A 161 -6.75 -9.90 4.17
N MET A 162 -6.05 -9.06 3.41
CA MET A 162 -6.41 -8.73 2.03
C MET A 162 -6.51 -9.99 1.16
N LEU A 163 -5.47 -10.85 1.18
CA LEU A 163 -5.44 -12.07 0.38
C LEU A 163 -6.64 -12.98 0.66
N ARG A 164 -7.02 -13.14 1.95
CA ARG A 164 -8.20 -13.94 2.33
C ARG A 164 -9.50 -13.30 1.86
N GLN A 165 -9.62 -11.98 1.98
CA GLN A 165 -10.82 -11.24 1.57
C GLN A 165 -11.01 -11.27 0.05
N LEU A 166 -9.92 -11.25 -0.73
CA LEU A 166 -9.93 -11.35 -2.19
C LEU A 166 -9.87 -12.80 -2.70
N GLY A 167 -9.81 -13.80 -1.80
CA GLY A 167 -9.86 -15.20 -2.16
C GLY A 167 -8.62 -15.73 -2.86
N PHE A 168 -7.43 -15.16 -2.60
CA PHE A 168 -6.19 -15.66 -3.19
C PHE A 168 -5.95 -17.13 -2.86
N ARG A 169 -5.55 -17.89 -3.86
CA ARG A 169 -5.05 -19.27 -3.75
C ARG A 169 -4.11 -19.58 -4.92
N THR A 170 -3.13 -20.44 -4.72
CA THR A 170 -2.34 -20.99 -5.83
C THR A 170 -3.28 -21.73 -6.78
N GLY A 171 -3.07 -21.60 -8.09
CA GLY A 171 -4.00 -22.17 -9.09
C GLY A 171 -5.32 -21.37 -9.25
N TRP A 172 -5.36 -20.12 -8.87
CA TRP A 172 -6.50 -19.21 -9.02
C TRP A 172 -6.97 -19.02 -10.47
N ALA A 173 -6.04 -19.19 -11.44
CA ALA A 173 -6.31 -19.05 -12.87
C ALA A 173 -6.80 -20.35 -13.55
N ARG A 174 -7.06 -21.43 -12.77
CA ARG A 174 -7.50 -22.74 -13.30
C ARG A 174 -9.00 -22.88 -13.28
#